data_8050d0a89f4f7b55d6acdeffc9a36f83
#
_entry.id   8050d0a89f4f7b55d6acdeffc9a36f83
#
_cell.length_a   1.000
_cell.length_b   1.000
_cell.length_c   1.000
_cell.angle_alpha   90.00
_cell.angle_beta   90.00
_cell.angle_gamma   90.00
#
_symmetry.space_group_name_H-M   'P 1'
#
loop_
_entity.id
_entity.type
_entity.pdbx_description
1 polymer ?
#
loop_
_entity_poly.entity_id
_entity_poly.type
_entity_poly.pdbx_seq_one_letter_code
_entity_poly.pdbx_strand_id
1 'polypeptide(L)' 'MNDQIKQIAERLRGLRDVLELTSEDIARDCDISAEEYRLAETGQYDISVSMLQKIARTYNIALDALMFGEEPKMSS' A
#
# COMPACT_ATOMS: atom_id res chain seq x y z
N MET A 1 -13.21 14.38 1.58
CA MET A 1 -12.39 14.09 2.02
C MET A 1 -11.85 12.85 1.81
N ASN A 2 -10.83 12.57 1.42
CA ASN A 2 -10.22 11.40 1.09
C ASN A 2 -9.25 10.96 2.11
N ASP A 3 -9.72 10.86 3.32
CA ASP A 3 -8.89 10.36 4.38
C ASP A 3 -8.41 8.97 4.07
N GLN A 4 -9.17 8.20 3.30
CA GLN A 4 -8.75 6.86 2.99
C GLN A 4 -7.49 6.86 2.12
N ILE A 5 -7.39 7.79 1.21
CA ILE A 5 -6.19 7.89 0.37
C ILE A 5 -4.98 8.18 1.24
N LYS A 6 -5.12 9.08 2.20
CA LYS A 6 -4.01 9.40 3.07
C LYS A 6 -3.66 8.24 3.97
N GLN A 7 -4.66 7.51 4.45
CA GLN A 7 -4.41 6.38 5.31
C GLN A 7 -3.69 5.27 4.56
N ILE A 8 -4.08 5.03 3.31
CA ILE A 8 -3.40 4.03 2.51
C ILE A 8 -1.97 4.45 2.27
N ALA A 9 -1.74 5.73 2.01
CA ALA A 9 -0.38 6.21 1.79
C ALA A 9 0.48 5.97 3.02
N GLU A 10 -0.07 6.21 4.21
CA GLU A 10 0.68 5.99 5.42
C GLU A 10 0.99 4.53 5.62
N ARG A 11 0.05 3.65 5.29
CA ARG A 11 0.28 2.23 5.43
C ARG A 11 1.34 1.74 4.47
N LEU A 12 1.36 2.29 3.26
CA LEU A 12 2.39 1.93 2.30
C LEU A 12 3.77 2.36 2.80
N ARG A 13 3.85 3.56 3.37
CA ARG A 13 5.12 4.01 3.91
C ARG A 13 5.53 3.14 5.08
N GLY A 14 4.58 2.76 5.94
CA GLY A 14 4.88 1.89 7.06
C GLY A 14 5.35 0.52 6.63
N LEU A 15 4.72 -0.03 5.59
CA LEU A 15 5.10 -1.32 5.07
C LEU A 15 6.52 -1.25 4.51
N ARG A 16 6.82 -0.21 3.75
CA ARG A 16 8.14 -0.05 3.18
C ARG A 16 9.18 0.06 4.28
N ASP A 17 8.86 0.79 5.34
CA ASP A 17 9.77 0.97 6.44
C ASP A 17 10.02 -0.34 7.17
N VAL A 18 8.98 -1.10 7.43
CA VAL A 18 9.12 -2.36 8.11
C VAL A 18 9.94 -3.35 7.27
N LEU A 19 9.73 -3.36 5.96
CA LEU A 19 10.46 -4.25 5.10
C LEU A 19 11.83 -3.72 4.74
N GLU A 20 12.12 -2.47 5.11
CA GLU A 20 13.40 -1.84 4.82
C GLU A 20 13.69 -1.82 3.34
N LEU A 21 12.68 -1.46 2.55
CA LEU A 21 12.81 -1.41 1.11
C LEU A 21 12.68 0.02 0.63
N THR A 22 13.22 0.29 -0.55
CA THR A 22 13.02 1.60 -1.17
C THR A 22 11.77 1.55 -2.01
N SER A 23 11.31 2.70 -2.46
CA SER A 23 10.17 2.77 -3.37
C SER A 23 10.45 2.00 -4.64
N GLU A 24 11.68 2.09 -5.13
CA GLU A 24 12.04 1.40 -6.34
C GLU A 24 12.01 -0.11 -6.15
N ASP A 25 12.41 -0.57 -4.96
CA ASP A 25 12.38 -1.99 -4.67
C ASP A 25 10.96 -2.53 -4.73
N ILE A 26 10.03 -1.80 -4.12
CA ILE A 26 8.65 -2.25 -4.09
C ILE A 26 8.07 -2.20 -5.50
N ALA A 27 8.36 -1.16 -6.24
CA ALA A 27 7.83 -1.04 -7.60
C ALA A 27 8.32 -2.20 -8.46
N ARG A 28 9.60 -2.54 -8.32
CA ARG A 28 10.14 -3.63 -9.11
C ARG A 28 9.53 -4.96 -8.70
N ASP A 29 9.41 -5.20 -7.39
CA ASP A 29 8.90 -6.48 -6.92
C ASP A 29 7.43 -6.66 -7.27
N CYS A 30 6.68 -5.58 -7.28
CA CYS A 30 5.26 -5.65 -7.54
C CYS A 30 4.91 -5.39 -8.99
N ASP A 31 5.90 -5.12 -9.81
CA ASP A 31 5.70 -4.89 -11.25
C ASP A 31 4.80 -3.67 -11.46
N ILE A 32 5.11 -2.58 -10.81
CA ILE A 32 4.39 -1.34 -11.00
C ILE A 32 5.41 -0.22 -11.21
N SER A 33 4.94 0.90 -11.69
CA SER A 33 5.80 2.03 -11.96
C SER A 33 6.31 2.63 -10.67
N ALA A 34 7.60 2.90 -10.57
CA ALA A 34 8.15 3.52 -9.38
C ALA A 34 7.56 4.90 -9.18
N GLU A 35 7.28 5.61 -10.27
CA GLU A 35 6.72 6.92 -10.14
C GLU A 35 5.30 6.85 -9.59
N GLU A 36 4.51 5.90 -10.06
CA GLU A 36 3.17 5.73 -9.56
C GLU A 36 3.18 5.32 -8.09
N TYR A 37 4.11 4.45 -7.72
CA TYR A 37 4.18 4.04 -6.34
C TYR A 37 4.55 5.21 -5.44
N ARG A 38 5.49 6.05 -5.88
CA ARG A 38 5.87 7.19 -5.07
C ARG A 38 4.72 8.18 -4.93
N LEU A 39 3.95 8.36 -6.00
CA LEU A 39 2.78 9.23 -5.92
C LEU A 39 1.76 8.67 -4.94
N ALA A 40 1.61 7.35 -4.90
CA ALA A 40 0.66 6.74 -3.99
C ALA A 40 1.05 7.01 -2.54
N GLU A 41 2.35 7.11 -2.27
CA GLU A 41 2.80 7.37 -0.91
C GLU A 41 2.61 8.81 -0.48
N THR A 42 2.32 9.71 -1.41
CA THR A 42 2.16 11.11 -1.04
C THR A 42 0.82 11.39 -0.40
N GLY A 43 -0.14 10.50 -0.58
CA GLY A 43 -1.48 10.74 -0.07
C GLY A 43 -2.30 11.63 -0.95
N GLN A 44 -1.80 11.95 -2.14
CA GLN A 44 -2.52 12.78 -3.07
C GLN A 44 -2.93 12.03 -4.32
N TYR A 45 -2.58 10.79 -4.43
CA TYR A 45 -2.86 9.99 -5.61
C TYR A 45 -3.77 8.83 -5.21
N ASP A 46 -4.86 8.68 -5.93
CA ASP A 46 -5.82 7.64 -5.63
C ASP A 46 -5.33 6.34 -6.23
N ILE A 47 -4.61 5.56 -5.44
CA ILE A 47 -4.03 4.34 -5.93
C ILE A 47 -5.13 3.35 -6.28
N SER A 48 -4.96 2.65 -7.37
CA SER A 48 -5.99 1.72 -7.83
C SER A 48 -5.99 0.45 -6.99
N VAL A 49 -7.13 -0.21 -6.95
CA VAL A 49 -7.23 -1.47 -6.24
C VAL A 49 -6.33 -2.51 -6.86
N SER A 50 -6.19 -2.46 -8.19
CA SER A 50 -5.31 -3.39 -8.89
C SER A 50 -3.89 -3.27 -8.39
N MET A 51 -3.42 -2.06 -8.19
CA MET A 51 -2.07 -1.83 -7.72
C MET A 51 -1.93 -2.32 -6.28
N LEU A 52 -2.94 -2.06 -5.45
CA LEU A 52 -2.91 -2.55 -4.08
C LEU A 52 -2.92 -4.07 -4.04
N GLN A 53 -3.64 -4.71 -4.95
CA GLN A 53 -3.66 -6.15 -5.01
C GLN A 53 -2.31 -6.72 -5.36
N LYS A 54 -1.58 -6.06 -6.25
CA LYS A 54 -0.25 -6.52 -6.62
C LYS A 54 0.68 -6.45 -5.39
N ILE A 55 0.59 -5.37 -4.65
CA ILE A 55 1.43 -5.21 -3.47
C ILE A 55 1.04 -6.25 -2.42
N ALA A 56 -0.24 -6.43 -2.20
CA ALA A 56 -0.71 -7.37 -1.19
C ALA A 56 -0.26 -8.77 -1.52
N ARG A 57 -0.36 -9.14 -2.80
CA ARG A 57 0.01 -10.48 -3.20
C ARG A 57 1.51 -10.69 -3.13
N THR A 58 2.29 -9.70 -3.54
CA THR A 58 3.73 -9.82 -3.56
C THR A 58 4.29 -10.05 -2.17
N TYR A 59 3.74 -9.36 -1.18
CA TYR A 59 4.27 -9.47 0.17
C TYR A 59 3.37 -10.28 1.10
N ASN A 60 2.40 -10.97 0.53
CA ASN A 60 1.53 -11.86 1.29
C ASN A 60 0.81 -11.13 2.41
N ILE A 61 0.24 -10.00 2.10
CA ILE A 61 -0.47 -9.19 3.06
C ILE A 61 -1.93 -9.16 2.65
N ALA A 62 -2.83 -9.18 3.62
CA ALA A 62 -4.24 -9.11 3.30
C ALA A 62 -4.54 -7.76 2.67
N LEU A 63 -5.33 -7.75 1.61
CA LEU A 63 -5.70 -6.51 0.97
C LEU A 63 -6.41 -5.59 1.94
N ASP A 64 -7.25 -6.16 2.81
CA ASP A 64 -7.97 -5.38 3.80
C ASP A 64 -7.03 -4.64 4.73
N ALA A 65 -5.90 -5.24 5.04
CA ALA A 65 -4.93 -4.58 5.90
C ALA A 65 -4.39 -3.33 5.24
N LEU A 66 -4.18 -3.37 3.93
CA LEU A 66 -3.70 -2.20 3.23
C LEU A 66 -4.79 -1.15 3.07
N MET A 67 -6.02 -1.58 2.82
CA MET A 67 -7.09 -0.64 2.55
C MET A 67 -7.67 -0.05 3.81
N PHE A 68 -7.80 -0.86 4.86
CA PHE A 68 -8.49 -0.40 6.05
C PHE A 68 -7.65 -0.38 7.31
N GLY A 69 -6.47 -0.88 7.22
CA GLY A 69 -5.55 -0.71 8.34
C GLY A 69 -5.56 -1.76 9.39
N GLU A 70 -6.55 -2.55 9.53
CA GLU A 70 -6.49 -3.55 10.48
C GLU A 70 -7.32 -4.67 10.16
N GLU A 71 -7.09 -5.76 10.77
CA GLU A 71 -7.81 -6.84 10.47
C GLU A 71 -9.10 -6.81 10.99
N PRO A 72 -10.00 -7.34 10.45
CA PRO A 72 -11.31 -7.37 10.84
C PRO A 72 -11.36 -8.01 12.14
N LYS A 73 -11.81 -7.35 13.12
CA LYS A 73 -11.85 -7.86 14.28
C LYS A 73 -12.85 -8.77 14.34
N MET A 74 -12.82 -9.65 14.46
CA MET A 74 -13.68 -10.59 14.46
C MET A 74 -14.41 -10.55 15.45
N SER A 75 -14.58 -10.09 16.13
CA SER A 75 -15.17 -10.11 17.06
C SER A 75 -15.73 -10.41 17.37
N SER A 76 -15.58 -10.58 17.30
CA SER A 76 -15.95 -10.84 17.71
C SER A 76 -16.22 -10.75 17.90
#